data_506099c4bb62a4011f689e216066920f
#
_entry.id   506099c4bb62a4011f689e216066920f
#
_cell.length_a   1.000
_cell.length_b   1.000
_cell.length_c   1.000
_cell.angle_alpha   90.00
_cell.angle_beta   90.00
_cell.angle_gamma   90.00
#
_symmetry.space_group_name_H-M   'P 1'
#
loop_
_entity.id
_entity.type
_entity.pdbx_description
1 polymer ?
#
loop_
_entity_poly.entity_id
_entity_poly.type
_entity_poly.pdbx_seq_one_letter_code
_entity_poly.pdbx_strand_id
1 'polypeptide(L)'
;KNATIVTQSADFDMASEGVMRSAFGLQGQKCSACSRVYVDKRVAEPFLKLLVEKTKALVIGNPAQRDVFVGPVINKAAVEKYERSVAAAKRDGSLLIGGELLQEPPLDRGYFVSPAIAQLPLSHALFQEELFLPFLSVGIVDSFDRALEESNRSHLGLTGGLFSNDEREIERFFDEMEAGVLYVN
;
A
#
# COMPACT_ATOMS: atom_id res chain seq x y z
N LYS A 1 6.40 3.49 -9.39
CA LYS A 1 5.72 3.28 -8.11
C LYS A 1 4.74 2.13 -8.24
N ASN A 2 5.03 1.03 -7.52
CA ASN A 2 4.31 -0.23 -7.72
C ASN A 2 2.84 -0.13 -7.34
N ALA A 3 1.99 -0.62 -8.23
CA ALA A 3 0.54 -0.64 -8.06
C ALA A 3 0.04 -2.07 -7.86
N THR A 4 -1.03 -2.23 -7.09
CA THR A 4 -1.83 -3.44 -7.03
C THR A 4 -3.28 -3.09 -7.33
N ILE A 5 -3.94 -3.89 -8.15
CA ILE A 5 -5.36 -3.76 -8.49
C ILE A 5 -6.14 -4.83 -7.74
N VAL A 6 -7.27 -4.46 -7.15
CA VAL A 6 -8.21 -5.38 -6.51
C VAL A 6 -9.56 -5.24 -7.17
N THR A 7 -10.01 -6.29 -7.83
CA THR A 7 -11.26 -6.30 -8.59
C THR A 7 -12.41 -6.92 -7.81
N GLN A 8 -13.60 -6.88 -8.38
CA GLN A 8 -14.80 -7.43 -7.77
C GLN A 8 -14.73 -8.96 -7.58
N SER A 9 -13.97 -9.65 -8.44
CA SER A 9 -13.83 -11.11 -8.40
C SER A 9 -12.73 -11.62 -7.44
N ALA A 10 -11.97 -10.70 -6.79
CA ALA A 10 -10.88 -11.06 -5.91
C ALA A 10 -11.34 -11.83 -4.65
N ASP A 11 -10.50 -12.73 -4.18
CA ASP A 11 -10.59 -13.20 -2.79
C ASP A 11 -10.07 -12.10 -1.86
N PHE A 12 -10.97 -11.48 -1.08
CA PHE A 12 -10.60 -10.31 -0.27
C PHE A 12 -9.73 -10.66 0.92
N ASP A 13 -9.82 -11.88 1.45
CA ASP A 13 -8.95 -12.29 2.55
C ASP A 13 -7.50 -12.42 2.05
N MET A 14 -7.31 -13.12 0.94
CA MET A 14 -6.02 -13.26 0.27
C MET A 14 -5.49 -11.91 -0.22
N ALA A 15 -6.33 -11.10 -0.87
CA ALA A 15 -5.93 -9.80 -1.40
C ALA A 15 -5.50 -8.83 -0.29
N SER A 16 -6.26 -8.76 0.82
CA SER A 16 -5.91 -7.89 1.94
C SER A 16 -4.62 -8.33 2.64
N GLU A 17 -4.39 -9.62 2.80
CA GLU A 17 -3.14 -10.17 3.32
C GLU A 17 -1.96 -9.87 2.38
N GLY A 18 -2.11 -10.12 1.08
CA GLY A 18 -1.07 -9.88 0.09
C GLY A 18 -0.69 -8.40 -0.02
N VAL A 19 -1.67 -7.51 -0.06
CA VAL A 19 -1.44 -6.05 -0.09
C VAL A 19 -0.75 -5.59 1.18
N MET A 20 -1.22 -6.00 2.35
CA MET A 20 -0.63 -5.64 3.65
C MET A 20 0.83 -6.09 3.75
N ARG A 21 1.12 -7.36 3.42
CA ARG A 21 2.48 -7.90 3.44
C ARG A 21 3.39 -7.20 2.43
N SER A 22 2.89 -6.93 1.24
CA SER A 22 3.65 -6.24 0.19
C SER A 22 3.93 -4.79 0.55
N ALA A 23 2.97 -4.08 1.14
CA ALA A 23 3.09 -2.67 1.48
C ALA A 23 3.99 -2.42 2.70
N PHE A 24 3.90 -3.27 3.72
CA PHE A 24 4.52 -2.99 5.02
C PHE A 24 5.71 -3.90 5.36
N GLY A 25 5.93 -4.99 4.61
CA GLY A 25 7.13 -5.80 4.73
C GLY A 25 8.39 -4.96 4.51
N LEU A 26 9.41 -5.13 5.34
CA LEU A 26 10.62 -4.28 5.36
C LEU A 26 10.30 -2.77 5.48
N GLN A 27 9.22 -2.43 6.20
CA GLN A 27 8.74 -1.06 6.40
C GLN A 27 8.40 -0.32 5.09
N GLY A 28 8.02 -1.04 4.03
CA GLY A 28 7.85 -0.48 2.70
C GLY A 28 9.14 0.00 2.04
N GLN A 29 10.30 -0.27 2.66
CA GLN A 29 11.61 0.16 2.19
C GLN A 29 12.25 -0.91 1.28
N LYS A 30 11.52 -1.33 0.27
CA LYS A 30 12.00 -2.19 -0.82
C LYS A 30 11.44 -1.70 -2.17
N CYS A 31 12.21 -1.89 -3.22
CA CYS A 31 11.85 -1.43 -4.57
C CYS A 31 10.55 -2.08 -5.11
N SER A 32 10.23 -3.30 -4.67
CA SER A 32 9.02 -4.04 -5.07
C SER A 32 7.85 -3.88 -4.10
N ALA A 33 7.94 -3.04 -3.07
CA ALA A 33 6.83 -2.83 -2.14
C ALA A 33 5.59 -2.25 -2.85
N CYS A 34 4.41 -2.78 -2.52
CA CYS A 34 3.15 -2.15 -2.93
C CYS A 34 3.02 -0.78 -2.27
N SER A 35 2.96 0.27 -3.04
CA SER A 35 2.88 1.64 -2.54
C SER A 35 1.58 2.34 -2.90
N ARG A 36 0.78 1.74 -3.78
CA ARG A 36 -0.56 2.20 -4.14
C ARG A 36 -1.44 1.01 -4.50
N VAL A 37 -2.68 1.04 -4.05
CA VAL A 37 -3.68 0.03 -4.40
C VAL A 37 -4.89 0.72 -5.03
N TYR A 38 -5.36 0.18 -6.15
CA TYR A 38 -6.57 0.60 -6.83
C TYR A 38 -7.65 -0.44 -6.60
N VAL A 39 -8.76 0.00 -6.01
CA VAL A 39 -9.83 -0.90 -5.57
C VAL A 39 -11.11 -0.54 -6.30
N ASP A 40 -11.78 -1.55 -6.89
CA ASP A 40 -13.11 -1.35 -7.47
C ASP A 40 -14.09 -0.85 -6.41
N LYS A 41 -14.80 0.22 -6.72
CA LYS A 41 -15.75 0.88 -5.80
C LYS A 41 -16.81 -0.05 -5.21
N ARG A 42 -17.19 -1.11 -5.95
CA ARG A 42 -18.23 -2.06 -5.54
C ARG A 42 -17.79 -2.93 -4.37
N VAL A 43 -16.48 -3.09 -4.17
CA VAL A 43 -15.87 -3.95 -3.14
C VAL A 43 -14.94 -3.19 -2.20
N ALA A 44 -14.84 -1.87 -2.36
CA ALA A 44 -13.93 -1.05 -1.59
C ALA A 44 -14.15 -1.16 -0.08
N GLU A 45 -15.40 -1.06 0.38
CA GLU A 45 -15.72 -1.09 1.81
C GLU A 45 -15.32 -2.41 2.49
N PRO A 46 -15.78 -3.60 2.04
CA PRO A 46 -15.38 -4.86 2.68
C PRO A 46 -13.88 -5.14 2.57
N PHE A 47 -13.25 -4.84 1.44
CA PHE A 47 -11.81 -5.03 1.27
C PHE A 47 -11.00 -4.11 2.21
N LEU A 48 -11.31 -2.82 2.26
CA LEU A 48 -10.59 -1.87 3.11
C LEU A 48 -10.76 -2.17 4.59
N LYS A 49 -11.93 -2.66 5.00
CA LYS A 49 -12.15 -3.13 6.37
C LYS A 49 -11.17 -4.25 6.75
N LEU A 50 -11.06 -5.29 5.92
CA LEU A 50 -10.12 -6.40 6.14
C LEU A 50 -8.66 -5.91 6.13
N LEU A 51 -8.30 -5.07 5.18
CA LEU A 51 -6.95 -4.51 5.07
C LEU A 51 -6.55 -3.72 6.33
N VAL A 52 -7.45 -2.88 6.83
CA VAL A 52 -7.22 -2.10 8.06
C VAL A 52 -7.13 -3.02 9.28
N GLU A 53 -8.02 -4.02 9.41
CA GLU A 53 -8.00 -4.99 10.52
C GLU A 53 -6.67 -5.77 10.54
N LYS A 54 -6.21 -6.30 9.40
CA LYS A 54 -4.93 -7.01 9.30
C LYS A 54 -3.73 -6.08 9.57
N THR A 55 -3.79 -4.84 9.12
CA THR A 55 -2.73 -3.85 9.39
C THR A 55 -2.65 -3.50 10.87
N LYS A 56 -3.78 -3.39 11.57
CA LYS A 56 -3.83 -3.18 13.03
C LYS A 56 -3.19 -4.31 13.83
N ALA A 57 -3.27 -5.53 13.32
CA ALA A 57 -2.72 -6.71 13.99
C ALA A 57 -1.20 -6.85 13.82
N LEU A 58 -0.54 -6.01 13.01
CA LEU A 58 0.91 -6.06 12.82
C LEU A 58 1.66 -5.69 14.09
N VAL A 59 2.58 -6.55 14.48
CA VAL A 59 3.48 -6.29 15.61
C VAL A 59 4.63 -5.40 15.15
N ILE A 60 4.80 -4.27 15.85
CA ILE A 60 5.86 -3.29 15.57
C ILE A 60 6.89 -3.40 16.69
N GLY A 61 8.18 -3.52 16.36
CA GLY A 61 9.20 -3.68 17.40
C GLY A 61 10.58 -4.01 16.88
N ASN A 62 11.36 -4.66 17.76
CA ASN A 62 12.70 -5.10 17.42
C ASN A 62 12.66 -6.24 16.37
N PRO A 63 13.16 -6.04 15.14
CA PRO A 63 13.07 -7.01 14.05
C PRO A 63 13.87 -8.31 14.28
N ALA A 64 14.65 -8.40 15.36
CA ALA A 64 15.26 -9.66 15.78
C ALA A 64 14.28 -10.62 16.47
N GLN A 65 13.09 -10.16 16.85
CA GLN A 65 12.03 -10.99 17.42
C GLN A 65 11.17 -11.59 16.30
N ARG A 66 10.77 -12.85 16.44
CA ARG A 66 10.08 -13.62 15.38
C ARG A 66 8.68 -13.11 15.03
N ASP A 67 7.98 -12.56 16.01
CA ASP A 67 6.61 -12.06 15.90
C ASP A 67 6.55 -10.63 15.37
N VAL A 68 7.68 -9.93 15.31
CA VAL A 68 7.74 -8.55 14.79
C VAL A 68 7.73 -8.54 13.27
N PHE A 69 6.76 -7.84 12.71
CA PHE A 69 6.61 -7.66 11.27
C PHE A 69 7.17 -6.32 10.78
N VAL A 70 7.02 -5.27 11.57
CA VAL A 70 7.45 -3.91 11.21
C VAL A 70 8.55 -3.44 12.17
N GLY A 71 9.74 -3.18 11.63
CA GLY A 71 10.86 -2.58 12.33
C GLY A 71 10.91 -1.04 12.17
N PRO A 72 12.05 -0.42 12.52
CA PRO A 72 12.23 1.02 12.34
C PRO A 72 12.50 1.39 10.87
N VAL A 73 12.10 2.59 10.46
CA VAL A 73 12.58 3.17 9.20
C VAL A 73 14.05 3.57 9.32
N ILE A 74 14.71 3.76 8.16
CA ILE A 74 16.18 3.80 8.09
C ILE A 74 16.82 4.98 8.85
N ASN A 75 16.17 6.14 8.90
CA ASN A 75 16.76 7.35 9.50
C ASN A 75 15.71 8.43 9.79
N LYS A 76 16.14 9.53 10.37
CA LYS A 76 15.30 10.69 10.71
C LYS A 76 14.66 11.34 9.47
N ALA A 77 15.36 11.41 8.33
CA ALA A 77 14.80 11.97 7.11
C ALA A 77 13.61 11.15 6.59
N ALA A 78 13.64 9.82 6.77
CA ALA A 78 12.51 8.94 6.48
C ALA A 78 11.30 9.24 7.39
N VAL A 79 11.53 9.48 8.68
CA VAL A 79 10.47 9.91 9.62
C VAL A 79 9.86 11.25 9.18
N GLU A 80 10.67 12.24 8.90
CA GLU A 80 10.21 13.56 8.45
C GLU A 80 9.41 13.48 7.12
N LYS A 81 9.85 12.62 6.20
CA LYS A 81 9.10 12.35 4.95
C LYS A 81 7.76 11.67 5.25
N TYR A 82 7.75 10.71 6.18
CA TYR A 82 6.52 10.05 6.63
C TYR A 82 5.52 11.04 7.21
N GLU A 83 5.95 11.88 8.15
CA GLU A 83 5.10 12.90 8.78
C GLU A 83 4.50 13.87 7.76
N ARG A 84 5.33 14.36 6.79
CA ARG A 84 4.82 15.19 5.69
C ARG A 84 3.77 14.48 4.83
N SER A 85 4.00 13.19 4.52
CA SER A 85 3.06 12.40 3.72
C SER A 85 1.74 12.17 4.46
N VAL A 86 1.81 11.89 5.76
CA VAL A 86 0.63 11.74 6.63
C VAL A 86 -0.14 13.06 6.74
N ALA A 87 0.56 14.18 6.92
CA ALA A 87 -0.07 15.51 6.99
C ALA A 87 -0.79 15.86 5.67
N ALA A 88 -0.17 15.57 4.52
CA ALA A 88 -0.80 15.74 3.21
C ALA A 88 -2.04 14.85 3.06
N ALA A 89 -1.95 13.58 3.45
CA ALA A 89 -3.07 12.65 3.37
C ALA A 89 -4.25 13.06 4.28
N LYS A 90 -3.98 13.55 5.49
CA LYS A 90 -5.01 14.06 6.41
C LYS A 90 -5.70 15.33 5.89
N ARG A 91 -4.98 16.18 5.18
CA ARG A 91 -5.52 17.41 4.60
C ARG A 91 -6.37 17.15 3.35
N ASP A 92 -5.91 16.24 2.48
CA ASP A 92 -6.42 16.11 1.11
C ASP A 92 -7.27 14.83 0.90
N GLY A 93 -7.40 13.97 1.93
CA GLY A 93 -8.11 12.70 1.87
C GLY A 93 -8.51 12.16 3.23
N SER A 94 -8.53 10.84 3.37
CA SER A 94 -8.88 10.14 4.60
C SER A 94 -7.75 9.21 5.02
N LEU A 95 -7.18 9.44 6.19
CA LEU A 95 -6.27 8.48 6.82
C LEU A 95 -7.11 7.38 7.50
N LEU A 96 -7.03 6.15 6.98
CA LEU A 96 -7.83 5.02 7.48
C LEU A 96 -7.21 4.39 8.72
N ILE A 97 -5.88 4.40 8.82
CA ILE A 97 -5.11 3.90 9.96
C ILE A 97 -3.70 4.48 9.94
N GLY A 98 -3.04 4.52 11.10
CA GLY A 98 -1.64 4.90 11.27
C GLY A 98 -1.42 6.41 11.30
N GLY A 99 -0.21 6.80 11.01
CA GLY A 99 0.19 8.22 11.00
C GLY A 99 0.84 8.70 12.28
N GLU A 100 1.23 7.78 13.17
CA GLU A 100 1.89 8.09 14.44
C GLU A 100 3.40 7.80 14.36
N LEU A 101 4.16 8.66 15.00
CA LEU A 101 5.54 8.41 15.43
C LEU A 101 5.49 7.68 16.76
N LEU A 102 6.14 6.52 16.86
CA LEU A 102 6.11 5.67 18.05
C LEU A 102 7.36 5.93 18.89
N GLN A 103 7.20 6.68 19.99
CA GLN A 103 8.29 7.12 20.85
C GLN A 103 8.21 6.61 22.30
N GLU A 104 7.23 5.73 22.57
CA GLU A 104 7.12 5.10 23.89
C GLU A 104 8.11 3.93 24.02
N PRO A 105 8.74 3.73 25.19
CA PRO A 105 9.61 2.57 25.40
C PRO A 105 8.90 1.24 25.10
N PRO A 106 9.56 0.29 24.43
CA PRO A 106 10.99 0.28 24.04
C PRO A 106 11.29 0.88 22.64
N LEU A 107 10.30 1.52 21.96
CA LEU A 107 10.41 2.04 20.59
C LEU A 107 11.09 3.42 20.50
N ASP A 108 11.29 4.07 21.64
CA ASP A 108 11.97 5.37 21.78
C ASP A 108 13.44 5.39 21.33
N ARG A 109 14.04 4.21 21.13
CA ARG A 109 15.45 4.04 20.72
C ARG A 109 15.64 3.88 19.21
N GLY A 110 14.59 4.07 18.42
CA GLY A 110 14.64 3.91 16.96
C GLY A 110 13.66 4.83 16.25
N TYR A 111 13.68 4.78 14.93
CA TYR A 111 12.80 5.57 14.06
C TYR A 111 11.53 4.77 13.74
N PHE A 112 10.71 4.53 14.74
CA PHE A 112 9.49 3.72 14.57
C PHE A 112 8.30 4.59 14.19
N VAL A 113 7.62 4.20 13.13
CA VAL A 113 6.35 4.81 12.68
C VAL A 113 5.31 3.72 12.47
N SER A 114 4.04 4.02 12.72
CA SER A 114 2.95 3.08 12.47
C SER A 114 2.70 2.93 10.95
N PRO A 115 2.38 1.72 10.45
CA PRO A 115 1.92 1.56 9.06
C PRO A 115 0.71 2.44 8.78
N ALA A 116 0.75 3.21 7.68
CA ALA A 116 -0.31 4.14 7.31
C ALA A 116 -1.03 3.72 6.02
N ILE A 117 -2.35 3.78 6.04
CA ILE A 117 -3.20 3.60 4.87
C ILE A 117 -4.04 4.86 4.68
N ALA A 118 -3.95 5.48 3.52
CA ALA A 118 -4.70 6.68 3.21
C ALA A 118 -5.48 6.54 1.90
N GLN A 119 -6.79 6.77 1.96
CA GLN A 119 -7.63 6.89 0.78
C GLN A 119 -7.56 8.33 0.26
N LEU A 120 -7.18 8.47 -1.01
CA LEU A 120 -6.86 9.75 -1.63
C LEU A 120 -7.55 9.91 -3.00
N PRO A 121 -7.81 11.15 -3.45
CA PRO A 121 -8.17 11.41 -4.84
C PRO A 121 -7.12 10.86 -5.81
N LEU A 122 -7.52 10.26 -6.93
CA LEU A 122 -6.60 9.62 -7.89
C LEU A 122 -5.53 10.58 -8.45
N SER A 123 -5.81 11.88 -8.48
CA SER A 123 -4.87 12.92 -8.90
C SER A 123 -3.84 13.33 -7.86
N HIS A 124 -3.89 12.78 -6.64
CA HIS A 124 -3.02 13.18 -5.55
C HIS A 124 -1.55 12.79 -5.81
N ALA A 125 -0.62 13.70 -5.49
CA ALA A 125 0.83 13.52 -5.74
C ALA A 125 1.40 12.25 -5.09
N LEU A 126 0.87 11.81 -3.96
CA LEU A 126 1.28 10.57 -3.28
C LEU A 126 1.03 9.28 -4.08
N PHE A 127 0.31 9.31 -5.21
CA PHE A 127 0.27 8.21 -6.16
C PHE A 127 1.47 8.18 -7.10
N GLN A 128 2.17 9.29 -7.29
CA GLN A 128 3.29 9.41 -8.23
C GLN A 128 4.65 9.32 -7.52
N GLU A 129 4.76 9.89 -6.33
CA GLU A 129 6.02 9.92 -5.57
C GLU A 129 6.33 8.57 -4.90
N GLU A 130 7.54 8.04 -5.09
CA GLU A 130 8.03 6.88 -4.34
C GLU A 130 8.43 7.32 -2.93
N LEU A 131 7.67 6.88 -1.94
CA LEU A 131 7.92 7.26 -0.54
C LEU A 131 9.04 6.45 0.09
N PHE A 132 9.11 5.14 -0.16
CA PHE A 132 10.02 4.18 0.47
C PHE A 132 9.79 4.09 1.99
N LEU A 133 8.52 4.01 2.38
CA LEU A 133 8.00 4.11 3.75
C LEU A 133 6.84 3.15 3.95
N PRO A 134 6.47 2.81 5.20
CA PRO A 134 5.27 2.03 5.48
C PRO A 134 4.01 2.88 5.30
N PHE A 135 3.76 3.30 4.06
CA PHE A 135 2.65 4.15 3.66
C PHE A 135 2.02 3.64 2.37
N LEU A 136 0.73 3.33 2.43
CA LEU A 136 -0.06 2.83 1.31
C LEU A 136 -1.10 3.87 0.88
N SER A 137 -1.04 4.29 -0.39
CA SER A 137 -2.08 5.11 -1.02
C SER A 137 -3.18 4.23 -1.60
N VAL A 138 -4.44 4.53 -1.27
CA VAL A 138 -5.62 3.82 -1.77
C VAL A 138 -6.39 4.72 -2.73
N GLY A 139 -6.57 4.26 -3.97
CA GLY A 139 -7.42 4.87 -4.97
C GLY A 139 -8.67 4.03 -5.23
N ILE A 140 -9.84 4.65 -5.19
CA ILE A 140 -11.09 3.99 -5.56
C ILE A 140 -11.36 4.25 -7.04
N VAL A 141 -11.62 3.19 -7.79
CA VAL A 141 -11.89 3.23 -9.23
C VAL A 141 -13.26 2.64 -9.55
N ASP A 142 -13.84 3.04 -10.65
CA ASP A 142 -15.16 2.58 -11.09
C ASP A 142 -15.12 1.44 -12.11
N SER A 143 -13.94 1.15 -12.66
CA SER A 143 -13.73 0.08 -13.63
C SER A 143 -12.31 -0.47 -13.59
N PHE A 144 -12.12 -1.66 -14.17
CA PHE A 144 -10.81 -2.26 -14.38
C PHE A 144 -9.95 -1.44 -15.36
N ASP A 145 -10.57 -0.86 -16.41
CA ASP A 145 -9.89 0.05 -17.35
C ASP A 145 -9.28 1.23 -16.62
N ARG A 146 -10.04 1.84 -15.71
CA ARG A 146 -9.53 2.96 -14.91
C ARG A 146 -8.41 2.53 -13.98
N ALA A 147 -8.49 1.33 -13.41
CA ALA A 147 -7.41 0.79 -12.56
C ALA A 147 -6.11 0.60 -13.36
N LEU A 148 -6.18 0.04 -14.58
CA LEU A 148 -5.02 -0.12 -15.47
C LEU A 148 -4.44 1.23 -15.88
N GLU A 149 -5.28 2.17 -16.32
CA GLU A 149 -4.85 3.53 -16.69
C GLU A 149 -4.09 4.20 -15.53
N GLU A 150 -4.65 4.20 -14.33
CA GLU A 150 -4.01 4.82 -13.16
C GLU A 150 -2.74 4.06 -12.72
N SER A 151 -2.71 2.74 -12.90
CA SER A 151 -1.52 1.93 -12.62
C SER A 151 -0.37 2.26 -13.55
N ASN A 152 -0.65 2.47 -14.84
CA ASN A 152 0.34 2.83 -15.86
C ASN A 152 0.73 4.32 -15.83
N ARG A 153 -0.04 5.15 -15.14
CA ARG A 153 0.21 6.60 -15.02
C ARG A 153 1.40 6.92 -14.09
N SER A 154 2.52 6.26 -14.30
CA SER A 154 3.74 6.43 -13.52
C SER A 154 4.96 6.26 -14.44
N HIS A 155 5.98 7.08 -14.23
CA HIS A 155 7.27 6.91 -14.89
C HIS A 155 8.11 5.76 -14.30
N LEU A 156 7.61 5.10 -13.25
CA LEU A 156 8.22 3.94 -12.60
C LEU A 156 7.40 2.69 -12.93
N GLY A 157 8.03 1.61 -13.34
CA GLY A 157 7.38 0.38 -13.76
C GLY A 157 8.15 -0.88 -13.36
N LEU A 158 8.48 -1.05 -12.05
CA LEU A 158 9.21 -2.25 -11.62
C LEU A 158 8.27 -3.44 -11.44
N THR A 159 7.22 -3.31 -10.61
CA THR A 159 6.28 -4.39 -10.35
C THR A 159 4.83 -3.93 -10.40
N GLY A 160 3.94 -4.83 -10.82
CA GLY A 160 2.49 -4.67 -10.77
C GLY A 160 1.81 -5.91 -10.21
N GLY A 161 0.73 -5.75 -9.47
CA GLY A 161 -0.04 -6.84 -8.89
C GLY A 161 -1.52 -6.76 -9.25
N LEU A 162 -2.16 -7.91 -9.38
CA LEU A 162 -3.60 -8.03 -9.59
C LEU A 162 -4.16 -9.10 -8.65
N PHE A 163 -5.24 -8.78 -7.97
CA PHE A 163 -6.12 -9.76 -7.32
C PHE A 163 -7.44 -9.81 -8.08
N SER A 164 -7.66 -10.91 -8.77
CA SER A 164 -8.85 -11.17 -9.60
C SER A 164 -8.97 -12.67 -9.87
N ASN A 165 -10.21 -13.18 -9.93
CA ASN A 165 -10.54 -14.51 -10.39
C ASN A 165 -11.25 -14.48 -11.78
N ASP A 166 -11.32 -13.34 -12.44
CA ASP A 166 -11.82 -13.20 -13.82
C ASP A 166 -10.66 -13.39 -14.80
N GLU A 167 -10.72 -14.44 -15.59
CA GLU A 167 -9.68 -14.79 -16.59
C GLU A 167 -9.44 -13.67 -17.60
N ARG A 168 -10.48 -12.91 -17.97
CA ARG A 168 -10.36 -11.79 -18.92
C ARG A 168 -9.62 -10.61 -18.33
N GLU A 169 -9.86 -10.32 -17.03
CA GLU A 169 -9.11 -9.29 -16.32
C GLU A 169 -7.64 -9.68 -16.17
N ILE A 170 -7.37 -10.97 -15.90
CA ILE A 170 -6.02 -11.51 -15.77
C ILE A 170 -5.26 -11.42 -17.11
N GLU A 171 -5.88 -11.85 -18.21
CA GLU A 171 -5.29 -11.78 -19.56
C GLU A 171 -4.96 -10.32 -19.91
N ARG A 172 -5.92 -9.43 -19.78
CA ARG A 172 -5.73 -8.00 -20.04
C ARG A 172 -4.67 -7.37 -19.14
N PHE A 173 -4.58 -7.78 -17.87
CA PHE A 173 -3.54 -7.28 -16.97
C PHE A 173 -2.14 -7.63 -17.46
N PHE A 174 -1.91 -8.85 -17.95
CA PHE A 174 -0.63 -9.25 -18.51
C PHE A 174 -0.30 -8.52 -19.82
N ASP A 175 -1.31 -8.20 -20.63
CA ASP A 175 -1.14 -7.53 -21.92
C ASP A 175 -0.97 -6.02 -21.79
N GLU A 176 -1.66 -5.38 -20.84
CA GLU A 176 -1.80 -3.93 -20.78
C GLU A 176 -1.01 -3.27 -19.63
N MET A 177 -0.57 -4.02 -18.61
CA MET A 177 0.15 -3.45 -17.47
C MET A 177 1.62 -3.16 -17.83
N GLU A 178 2.03 -1.90 -17.69
CA GLU A 178 3.38 -1.43 -18.01
C GLU A 178 4.32 -1.56 -16.80
N ALA A 179 4.70 -2.80 -16.46
CA ALA A 179 5.69 -3.08 -15.41
C ALA A 179 6.56 -4.30 -15.76
N GLY A 180 7.78 -4.33 -15.25
CA GLY A 180 8.76 -5.37 -15.58
C GLY A 180 8.46 -6.74 -14.97
N VAL A 181 7.75 -6.80 -13.84
CA VAL A 181 7.34 -8.04 -13.17
C VAL A 181 5.88 -7.93 -12.75
N LEU A 182 5.07 -8.89 -13.16
CA LEU A 182 3.64 -8.93 -12.89
C LEU A 182 3.28 -10.14 -12.01
N TYR A 183 2.37 -9.91 -11.06
CA TYR A 183 1.88 -10.94 -10.13
C TYR A 183 0.35 -10.99 -10.19
N VAL A 184 -0.20 -12.20 -10.13
CA VAL A 184 -1.64 -12.44 -9.99
C VAL A 184 -1.87 -13.37 -8.82
N ASN A 185 -2.72 -12.95 -7.86
CA ASN A 185 -3.17 -13.65 -6.65
C ASN A 185 -2.06 -14.05 -5.67
#